data_434c816b3f21da87fcfc2b2c94a23f60
#
_entry.id   434c816b3f21da87fcfc2b2c94a23f60
#
_cell.length_a   1.000
_cell.length_b   1.000
_cell.length_c   1.000
_cell.angle_alpha   90.00
_cell.angle_beta   90.00
_cell.angle_gamma   90.00
#
_symmetry.space_group_name_H-M   'P 1'
#
loop_
_entity.id
_entity.type
_entity.pdbx_description
1 polymer ?
#
loop_
_entity_poly.entity_id
_entity_poly.type
_entity_poly.pdbx_seq_one_letter_code
_entity_poly.pdbx_strand_id
1 'polypeptide(L)'
;MIFIPAIDLLDNQVVRLEKGSIDHVSCYGEPLEIAAKLSKRFKLLHIIDLNGSFEGTPKNMELVKKIIQHTGVQIQLGGGLRSYRLIEEAFGIGVTSVILGTKAFDTKFMEDVVKDFKNITVSLDIKDGKILLNGWTERKDLSLAQAYSFLTPRIKKFVVTMTQNDGTLKGIKKIKKFWKEDEQVMYAGGIKEFNDLKKLQETGFYGAVCGKAVYENLITPELLAEEMYAL
;
A
#
# COMPACT_ATOMS: atom_id res chain seq x y z
N MET A 1 -7.38 -0.33 -14.95
CA MET A 1 -6.76 -0.57 -13.61
C MET A 1 -5.35 -0.03 -13.63
N ILE A 2 -4.86 0.62 -12.58
CA ILE A 2 -3.46 1.06 -12.50
C ILE A 2 -2.58 -0.01 -11.81
N PHE A 3 -1.32 -0.10 -12.23
CA PHE A 3 -0.32 -0.94 -11.58
C PHE A 3 0.59 -0.08 -10.70
N ILE A 4 0.80 -0.48 -9.45
CA ILE A 4 1.52 0.31 -8.45
C ILE A 4 2.63 -0.54 -7.83
N PRO A 5 3.91 -0.31 -8.18
CA PRO A 5 5.00 -1.00 -7.51
C PRO A 5 5.09 -0.61 -6.04
N ALA A 6 5.37 -1.60 -5.19
CA ALA A 6 5.52 -1.41 -3.76
C ALA A 6 6.99 -1.45 -3.33
N ILE A 7 7.38 -0.52 -2.47
CA ILE A 7 8.67 -0.44 -1.79
C ILE A 7 8.40 -0.49 -0.28
N ASP A 8 8.90 -1.52 0.38
CA ASP A 8 8.90 -1.60 1.84
C ASP A 8 10.27 -1.18 2.35
N LEU A 9 10.30 -0.19 3.24
CA LEU A 9 11.52 0.36 3.84
C LEU A 9 11.69 -0.18 5.25
N LEU A 10 12.83 -0.84 5.49
CA LEU A 10 13.27 -1.28 6.82
C LEU A 10 14.75 -0.96 6.95
N ASP A 11 15.13 -0.20 7.99
CA ASP A 11 16.51 0.18 8.30
C ASP A 11 17.27 0.76 7.10
N ASN A 12 16.61 1.67 6.36
CA ASN A 12 17.11 2.31 5.13
C ASN A 12 17.38 1.36 3.96
N GLN A 13 16.80 0.17 3.95
CA GLN A 13 16.90 -0.79 2.85
C GLN A 13 15.53 -1.08 2.25
N VAL A 14 15.52 -1.45 0.97
CA VAL A 14 14.31 -2.01 0.36
C VAL A 14 14.24 -3.49 0.70
N VAL A 15 13.18 -3.87 1.38
CA VAL A 15 12.97 -5.24 1.81
C VAL A 15 11.62 -5.79 1.37
N ARG A 16 11.43 -7.09 1.53
CA ARG A 16 10.13 -7.75 1.47
C ARG A 16 10.01 -8.76 2.58
N LEU A 17 8.97 -8.60 3.38
CA LEU A 17 8.60 -9.57 4.39
C LEU A 17 7.68 -10.64 3.78
N GLU A 18 7.82 -11.89 4.18
CA GLU A 18 6.82 -12.91 3.87
C GLU A 18 5.77 -12.93 4.99
N LYS A 19 4.50 -12.64 4.64
CA LYS A 19 3.37 -12.57 5.57
C LYS A 19 3.60 -11.61 6.76
N GLY A 20 4.39 -10.56 6.54
CA GLY A 20 4.75 -9.59 7.58
C GLY A 20 5.75 -10.08 8.63
N SER A 21 6.37 -11.25 8.46
CA SER A 21 7.35 -11.77 9.42
C SER A 21 8.75 -11.20 9.16
N ILE A 22 9.35 -10.64 10.22
CA ILE A 22 10.74 -10.18 10.19
C ILE A 22 11.75 -11.34 10.14
N ASP A 23 11.33 -12.58 10.44
CA ASP A 23 12.19 -13.76 10.34
C ASP A 23 12.40 -14.20 8.88
N HIS A 24 11.58 -13.70 7.97
CA HIS A 24 11.63 -14.00 6.54
C HIS A 24 11.72 -12.73 5.71
N VAL A 25 12.91 -12.12 5.71
CA VAL A 25 13.21 -10.87 5.00
C VAL A 25 14.05 -11.15 3.77
N SER A 26 13.61 -10.67 2.62
CA SER A 26 14.45 -10.55 1.42
C SER A 26 14.85 -9.08 1.26
N CYS A 27 16.15 -8.81 1.07
CA CYS A 27 16.66 -7.49 0.80
C CYS A 27 16.90 -7.32 -0.70
N TYR A 28 16.50 -6.17 -1.27
CA TYR A 28 16.62 -5.88 -2.70
C TYR A 28 17.59 -4.75 -3.01
N GLY A 29 18.09 -4.04 -1.99
CA GLY A 29 19.16 -3.05 -2.11
C GLY A 29 18.74 -1.61 -1.79
N GLU A 30 19.44 -0.66 -2.40
CA GLU A 30 19.35 0.77 -2.07
C GLU A 30 18.04 1.41 -2.54
N PRO A 31 17.29 2.08 -1.65
CA PRO A 31 15.98 2.65 -1.97
C PRO A 31 15.98 3.68 -3.09
N LEU A 32 17.01 4.56 -3.16
CA LEU A 32 17.09 5.58 -4.20
C LEU A 32 17.29 4.99 -5.59
N GLU A 33 18.14 3.96 -5.72
CA GLU A 33 18.39 3.29 -6.99
C GLU A 33 17.14 2.56 -7.48
N ILE A 34 16.46 1.83 -6.56
CA ILE A 34 15.23 1.10 -6.88
C ILE A 34 14.11 2.08 -7.26
N ALA A 35 13.90 3.13 -6.49
CA ALA A 35 12.89 4.14 -6.80
C ALA A 35 13.18 4.83 -8.14
N ALA A 36 14.45 5.17 -8.43
CA ALA A 36 14.86 5.76 -9.70
C ALA A 36 14.63 4.81 -10.89
N LYS A 37 14.85 3.51 -10.71
CA LYS A 37 14.53 2.50 -11.74
C LYS A 37 13.04 2.41 -12.00
N LEU A 38 12.23 2.32 -10.94
CA LEU A 38 10.78 2.19 -11.05
C LEU A 38 10.11 3.46 -11.58
N SER A 39 10.57 4.66 -11.16
CA SER A 39 10.00 5.94 -11.59
C SER A 39 10.14 6.23 -13.09
N LYS A 40 11.06 5.57 -13.79
CA LYS A 40 11.19 5.68 -15.25
C LYS A 40 9.97 5.10 -15.98
N ARG A 41 9.22 4.22 -15.35
CA ARG A 41 8.10 3.48 -15.95
C ARG A 41 6.77 3.68 -15.24
N PHE A 42 6.80 3.99 -13.95
CA PHE A 42 5.60 4.11 -13.12
C PHE A 42 5.46 5.51 -12.55
N LYS A 43 4.24 6.05 -12.60
CA LYS A 43 3.94 7.41 -12.11
C LYS A 43 3.69 7.47 -10.61
N LEU A 44 3.35 6.33 -9.99
CA LEU A 44 3.01 6.21 -8.58
C LEU A 44 3.73 5.02 -7.96
N LEU A 45 4.36 5.24 -6.81
CA LEU A 45 4.94 4.20 -5.97
C LEU A 45 4.15 4.08 -4.65
N HIS A 46 3.97 2.85 -4.19
CA HIS A 46 3.44 2.54 -2.87
C HIS A 46 4.60 2.30 -1.93
N ILE A 47 4.79 3.16 -0.92
CA ILE A 47 5.90 3.04 0.03
C ILE A 47 5.36 2.78 1.43
N ILE A 48 5.87 1.74 2.08
CA ILE A 48 5.58 1.45 3.49
C ILE A 48 6.86 1.59 4.32
N ASP A 49 6.82 2.48 5.31
CA ASP A 49 7.81 2.57 6.37
C ASP A 49 7.54 1.47 7.40
N LEU A 50 8.24 0.33 7.28
CA LEU A 50 8.05 -0.81 8.17
C LEU A 50 8.52 -0.50 9.60
N ASN A 51 9.62 0.25 9.77
CA ASN A 51 10.03 0.72 11.09
C ASN A 51 8.89 1.50 11.75
N GLY A 52 8.29 2.43 10.99
CA GLY A 52 7.15 3.20 11.46
C GLY A 52 5.91 2.35 11.73
N SER A 53 5.66 1.32 10.94
CA SER A 53 4.55 0.39 11.18
C SER A 53 4.68 -0.33 12.52
N PHE A 54 5.89 -0.78 12.86
CA PHE A 54 6.19 -1.49 14.11
C PHE A 54 6.25 -0.54 15.32
N GLU A 55 6.96 0.57 15.20
CA GLU A 55 7.23 1.50 16.30
C GLU A 55 6.11 2.55 16.49
N GLY A 56 5.23 2.71 15.51
CA GLY A 56 4.12 3.68 15.57
C GLY A 56 4.49 5.12 15.20
N THR A 57 5.74 5.34 14.75
CA THR A 57 6.24 6.64 14.30
C THR A 57 7.17 6.42 13.11
N PRO A 58 6.97 7.13 11.97
CA PRO A 58 7.82 6.97 10.78
C PRO A 58 9.30 7.21 11.10
N LYS A 59 10.17 6.41 10.49
CA LYS A 59 11.64 6.53 10.62
C LYS A 59 12.32 6.89 9.30
N ASN A 60 11.64 6.67 8.17
CA ASN A 60 12.24 6.81 6.84
C ASN A 60 11.74 8.07 6.09
N MET A 61 11.16 9.07 6.77
CA MET A 61 10.61 10.29 6.15
C MET A 61 11.64 11.06 5.32
N GLU A 62 12.86 11.22 5.84
CA GLU A 62 13.95 11.90 5.11
C GLU A 62 14.39 11.12 3.86
N LEU A 63 14.36 9.79 3.92
CA LEU A 63 14.63 8.95 2.76
C LEU A 63 13.52 9.08 1.71
N VAL A 64 12.25 9.08 2.13
CA VAL A 64 11.09 9.32 1.24
C VAL A 64 11.21 10.69 0.57
N LYS A 65 11.57 11.74 1.31
CA LYS A 65 11.84 13.08 0.76
C LYS A 65 12.92 13.05 -0.32
N LYS A 66 14.04 12.37 -0.06
CA LYS A 66 15.13 12.21 -1.05
C LYS A 66 14.65 11.48 -2.30
N ILE A 67 13.84 10.43 -2.16
CA ILE A 67 13.23 9.71 -3.29
C ILE A 67 12.40 10.67 -4.14
N ILE A 68 11.51 11.46 -3.52
CA ILE A 68 10.66 12.44 -4.22
C ILE A 68 11.52 13.46 -4.96
N GLN A 69 12.51 14.04 -4.30
CA GLN A 69 13.39 15.05 -4.88
C GLN A 69 14.23 14.53 -6.05
N HIS A 70 14.68 13.28 -5.96
CA HIS A 70 15.50 12.66 -6.98
C HIS A 70 14.71 12.19 -8.21
N THR A 71 13.47 11.72 -8.01
CA THR A 71 12.70 11.04 -9.05
C THR A 71 11.51 11.83 -9.57
N GLY A 72 10.95 12.72 -8.78
CA GLY A 72 9.69 13.43 -9.05
C GLY A 72 8.45 12.51 -9.07
N VAL A 73 8.61 11.23 -8.69
CA VAL A 73 7.52 10.25 -8.73
C VAL A 73 6.48 10.54 -7.65
N GLN A 74 5.21 10.29 -7.95
CA GLN A 74 4.16 10.34 -6.94
C GLN A 74 4.32 9.20 -5.93
N ILE A 75 4.10 9.49 -4.65
CA ILE A 75 4.21 8.50 -3.59
C ILE A 75 2.91 8.45 -2.77
N GLN A 76 2.39 7.24 -2.58
CA GLN A 76 1.47 6.95 -1.49
C GLN A 76 2.26 6.30 -0.34
N LEU A 77 2.27 6.96 0.82
CA LEU A 77 3.11 6.59 1.97
C LEU A 77 2.27 6.06 3.12
N GLY A 78 2.64 4.88 3.63
CA GLY A 78 2.13 4.31 4.87
C GLY A 78 3.25 3.97 5.86
N GLY A 79 2.86 3.59 7.08
CA GLY A 79 3.80 3.20 8.14
C GLY A 79 3.97 4.26 9.23
N GLY A 80 3.35 4.03 10.39
CA GLY A 80 3.53 4.87 11.57
C GLY A 80 2.85 6.24 11.57
N LEU A 81 2.09 6.62 10.56
CA LEU A 81 1.41 7.92 10.45
C LEU A 81 0.18 7.96 11.36
N ARG A 82 0.39 8.15 12.67
CA ARG A 82 -0.65 8.02 13.71
C ARG A 82 -1.07 9.34 14.36
N SER A 83 -0.58 10.49 13.88
CA SER A 83 -0.98 11.81 14.37
C SER A 83 -1.19 12.79 13.21
N TYR A 84 -1.98 13.83 13.46
CA TYR A 84 -2.24 14.92 12.51
C TYR A 84 -0.93 15.56 12.03
N ARG A 85 -0.02 15.87 12.95
CA ARG A 85 1.29 16.44 12.67
C ARG A 85 2.13 15.57 11.71
N LEU A 86 2.17 14.26 11.92
CA LEU A 86 2.92 13.36 11.03
C LEU A 86 2.33 13.29 9.63
N ILE A 87 1.00 13.40 9.50
CA ILE A 87 0.32 13.48 8.20
C ILE A 87 0.68 14.80 7.50
N GLU A 88 0.64 15.92 8.23
CA GLU A 88 1.03 17.22 7.72
C GLU A 88 2.50 17.23 7.26
N GLU A 89 3.40 16.67 8.06
CA GLU A 89 4.81 16.50 7.69
C GLU A 89 4.98 15.65 6.42
N ALA A 90 4.23 14.55 6.29
CA ALA A 90 4.28 13.71 5.09
C ALA A 90 3.85 14.48 3.83
N PHE A 91 2.75 15.21 3.88
CA PHE A 91 2.36 16.08 2.76
C PHE A 91 3.36 17.22 2.53
N GLY A 92 3.93 17.78 3.59
CA GLY A 92 4.93 18.85 3.53
C GLY A 92 6.23 18.46 2.81
N ILE A 93 6.62 17.19 2.84
CA ILE A 93 7.78 16.69 2.07
C ILE A 93 7.44 16.27 0.63
N GLY A 94 6.16 16.38 0.21
CA GLY A 94 5.72 16.11 -1.16
C GLY A 94 5.04 14.75 -1.36
N VAL A 95 4.68 14.02 -0.30
CA VAL A 95 3.87 12.78 -0.42
C VAL A 95 2.53 13.10 -1.06
N THR A 96 2.12 12.32 -2.05
CA THR A 96 0.90 12.55 -2.82
C THR A 96 -0.35 12.03 -2.11
N SER A 97 -0.23 10.92 -1.40
CA SER A 97 -1.31 10.31 -0.62
C SER A 97 -0.76 9.65 0.64
N VAL A 98 -1.47 9.77 1.75
CA VAL A 98 -1.13 9.11 3.01
C VAL A 98 -2.00 7.87 3.20
N ILE A 99 -1.38 6.77 3.63
CA ILE A 99 -2.06 5.51 3.91
C ILE A 99 -2.17 5.34 5.44
N LEU A 100 -3.39 5.23 5.91
CA LEU A 100 -3.70 5.02 7.32
C LEU A 100 -4.23 3.60 7.54
N GLY A 101 -3.63 2.88 8.48
CA GLY A 101 -4.12 1.58 8.95
C GLY A 101 -4.93 1.72 10.23
N THR A 102 -4.35 1.26 11.35
CA THR A 102 -4.97 1.22 12.68
C THR A 102 -5.69 2.51 13.10
N LYS A 103 -5.05 3.64 12.86
CA LYS A 103 -5.57 4.95 13.30
C LYS A 103 -6.82 5.40 12.52
N ALA A 104 -7.09 4.80 11.35
CA ALA A 104 -8.31 5.05 10.58
C ALA A 104 -9.61 4.64 11.33
N PHE A 105 -9.50 3.80 12.34
CA PHE A 105 -10.63 3.37 13.17
C PHE A 105 -10.90 4.29 14.38
N ASP A 106 -10.13 5.35 14.55
CA ASP A 106 -10.40 6.45 15.50
C ASP A 106 -11.24 7.51 14.79
N THR A 107 -12.53 7.56 15.12
CA THR A 107 -13.51 8.43 14.45
C THR A 107 -13.13 9.91 14.55
N LYS A 108 -12.78 10.37 15.77
CA LYS A 108 -12.44 11.78 15.99
C LYS A 108 -11.19 12.17 15.21
N PHE A 109 -10.16 11.35 15.26
CA PHE A 109 -8.94 11.56 14.48
C PHE A 109 -9.23 11.65 12.97
N MET A 110 -10.06 10.73 12.44
CA MET A 110 -10.41 10.72 11.03
C MET A 110 -11.24 11.92 10.61
N GLU A 111 -12.17 12.39 11.45
CA GLU A 111 -12.96 13.61 11.19
C GLU A 111 -12.06 14.84 11.06
N ASP A 112 -11.06 14.97 11.93
CA ASP A 112 -10.08 16.05 11.86
C ASP A 112 -9.19 15.93 10.61
N VAL A 113 -8.69 14.73 10.31
CA VAL A 113 -7.79 14.49 9.17
C VAL A 113 -8.47 14.74 7.83
N VAL A 114 -9.68 14.20 7.59
CA VAL A 114 -10.33 14.32 6.28
C VAL A 114 -10.88 15.73 6.01
N LYS A 115 -11.00 16.55 7.02
CA LYS A 115 -11.37 17.96 6.88
C LYS A 115 -10.30 18.73 6.10
N ASP A 116 -9.05 18.50 6.43
CA ASP A 116 -7.92 19.28 5.91
C ASP A 116 -7.14 18.53 4.81
N PHE A 117 -7.10 17.20 4.84
CA PHE A 117 -6.35 16.38 3.88
C PHE A 117 -7.29 15.57 2.98
N LYS A 118 -7.23 15.79 1.66
CA LYS A 118 -8.12 15.14 0.67
C LYS A 118 -7.60 13.79 0.16
N ASN A 119 -6.28 13.58 0.22
CA ASN A 119 -5.64 12.38 -0.34
C ASN A 119 -5.28 11.38 0.76
N ILE A 120 -6.30 10.91 1.47
CA ILE A 120 -6.17 9.85 2.46
C ILE A 120 -6.65 8.53 1.85
N THR A 121 -5.82 7.51 1.98
CA THR A 121 -6.12 6.11 1.65
C THR A 121 -6.17 5.31 2.95
N VAL A 122 -7.09 4.38 3.09
CA VAL A 122 -7.12 3.48 4.25
C VAL A 122 -6.69 2.08 3.85
N SER A 123 -5.72 1.50 4.59
CA SER A 123 -5.35 0.10 4.48
C SER A 123 -6.28 -0.79 5.30
N LEU A 124 -6.82 -1.81 4.64
CA LEU A 124 -7.63 -2.87 5.21
C LEU A 124 -6.88 -4.19 5.08
N ASP A 125 -6.10 -4.53 6.09
CA ASP A 125 -5.26 -5.72 6.12
C ASP A 125 -6.06 -6.90 6.67
N ILE A 126 -6.18 -7.98 5.89
CA ILE A 126 -7.13 -9.06 6.17
C ILE A 126 -6.39 -10.38 6.38
N LYS A 127 -6.74 -11.04 7.48
CA LYS A 127 -6.36 -12.44 7.76
C LYS A 127 -7.58 -13.22 8.21
N ASP A 128 -7.86 -14.36 7.58
CA ASP A 128 -9.02 -15.23 7.91
C ASP A 128 -10.35 -14.48 7.99
N GLY A 129 -10.57 -13.53 7.05
CA GLY A 129 -11.79 -12.73 6.97
C GLY A 129 -11.92 -11.62 8.04
N LYS A 130 -10.91 -11.40 8.87
CA LYS A 130 -10.88 -10.39 9.93
C LYS A 130 -9.79 -9.35 9.68
N ILE A 131 -10.02 -8.13 10.15
CA ILE A 131 -9.07 -7.01 10.04
C ILE A 131 -7.92 -7.18 11.03
N LEU A 132 -6.71 -6.93 10.53
CA LEU A 132 -5.50 -6.82 11.33
C LEU A 132 -5.15 -5.34 11.57
N LEU A 133 -4.61 -5.06 12.74
CA LEU A 133 -4.14 -3.76 13.19
C LEU A 133 -2.70 -3.84 13.72
N ASN A 134 -2.12 -2.67 14.03
CA ASN A 134 -0.83 -2.52 14.69
C ASN A 134 0.31 -3.33 14.03
N GLY A 135 0.50 -3.11 12.70
CA GLY A 135 1.53 -3.85 11.95
C GLY A 135 1.27 -5.36 11.92
N TRP A 136 -0.01 -5.74 11.86
CA TRP A 136 -0.52 -7.13 11.80
C TRP A 136 -0.35 -7.95 13.10
N THR A 137 -0.03 -7.30 14.21
CA THR A 137 0.15 -7.96 15.51
C THR A 137 -1.15 -8.13 16.29
N GLU A 138 -2.18 -7.33 15.96
CA GLU A 138 -3.48 -7.36 16.63
C GLU A 138 -4.58 -7.73 15.64
N ARG A 139 -5.47 -8.64 16.03
CA ARG A 139 -6.65 -9.01 15.26
C ARG A 139 -7.89 -8.35 15.86
N LYS A 140 -8.56 -7.54 15.05
CA LYS A 140 -9.86 -6.96 15.42
C LYS A 140 -10.98 -7.87 14.96
N ASP A 141 -11.96 -8.16 15.82
CA ASP A 141 -13.14 -8.94 15.44
C ASP A 141 -14.10 -8.12 14.58
N LEU A 142 -13.62 -7.77 13.41
CA LEU A 142 -14.32 -6.94 12.44
C LEU A 142 -14.09 -7.54 11.04
N SER A 143 -15.16 -7.84 10.34
CA SER A 143 -15.09 -8.30 8.95
C SER A 143 -14.74 -7.14 8.00
N LEU A 144 -14.26 -7.48 6.80
CA LEU A 144 -14.01 -6.50 5.74
C LEU A 144 -15.24 -5.60 5.48
N ALA A 145 -16.44 -6.21 5.37
CA ALA A 145 -17.68 -5.48 5.11
C ALA A 145 -18.02 -4.49 6.23
N GLN A 146 -17.85 -4.89 7.49
CA GLN A 146 -18.08 -4.02 8.63
C GLN A 146 -17.06 -2.87 8.69
N ALA A 147 -15.76 -3.16 8.47
CA ALA A 147 -14.72 -2.14 8.43
C ALA A 147 -14.97 -1.13 7.30
N TYR A 148 -15.28 -1.62 6.11
CA TYR A 148 -15.61 -0.79 4.97
C TYR A 148 -16.84 0.10 5.27
N SER A 149 -17.95 -0.44 5.77
CA SER A 149 -19.15 0.34 6.11
C SER A 149 -18.88 1.42 7.15
N PHE A 150 -17.99 1.17 8.09
CA PHE A 150 -17.57 2.16 9.10
C PHE A 150 -16.78 3.32 8.49
N LEU A 151 -15.97 3.06 7.47
CA LEU A 151 -15.02 4.02 6.90
C LEU A 151 -15.57 4.81 5.70
N THR A 152 -16.43 4.19 4.87
CA THR A 152 -16.93 4.79 3.62
C THR A 152 -17.62 6.14 3.73
N PRO A 153 -18.28 6.53 4.83
CA PRO A 153 -18.83 7.87 4.97
C PRO A 153 -17.76 8.98 4.90
N ARG A 154 -16.48 8.61 5.13
CA ARG A 154 -15.37 9.55 5.22
C ARG A 154 -14.30 9.35 4.16
N ILE A 155 -14.15 8.12 3.66
CA ILE A 155 -13.03 7.70 2.80
C ILE A 155 -13.56 7.10 1.50
N LYS A 156 -12.87 7.42 0.39
CA LYS A 156 -13.13 6.91 -0.95
C LYS A 156 -11.98 6.06 -1.53
N LYS A 157 -10.85 6.00 -0.83
CA LYS A 157 -9.64 5.29 -1.30
C LYS A 157 -9.22 4.23 -0.29
N PHE A 158 -9.08 2.99 -0.78
CA PHE A 158 -8.72 1.85 0.07
C PHE A 158 -7.62 1.01 -0.57
N VAL A 159 -6.78 0.42 0.25
CA VAL A 159 -5.92 -0.72 -0.11
C VAL A 159 -6.39 -1.92 0.70
N VAL A 160 -6.76 -3.00 0.02
CA VAL A 160 -7.16 -4.26 0.65
C VAL A 160 -6.01 -5.23 0.53
N THR A 161 -5.36 -5.57 1.65
CA THR A 161 -4.20 -6.46 1.69
C THR A 161 -4.58 -7.84 2.18
N MET A 162 -4.36 -8.87 1.36
CA MET A 162 -4.51 -10.27 1.74
C MET A 162 -3.23 -10.76 2.42
N THR A 163 -3.09 -10.54 3.71
CA THR A 163 -1.83 -10.72 4.47
C THR A 163 -1.28 -12.14 4.44
N GLN A 164 -2.14 -13.17 4.36
CA GLN A 164 -1.72 -14.57 4.25
C GLN A 164 -1.01 -14.91 2.93
N ASN A 165 -1.26 -14.12 1.89
CA ASN A 165 -0.65 -14.29 0.58
C ASN A 165 0.46 -13.26 0.32
N ASP A 166 0.59 -12.24 1.18
CA ASP A 166 1.57 -11.18 0.97
C ASP A 166 3.00 -11.72 1.02
N GLY A 167 3.81 -11.31 0.04
CA GLY A 167 5.20 -11.77 -0.12
C GLY A 167 5.37 -13.23 -0.54
N THR A 168 4.29 -14.02 -0.77
CA THR A 168 4.37 -15.47 -0.99
C THR A 168 4.36 -15.91 -2.45
N LEU A 169 3.93 -15.04 -3.40
CA LEU A 169 3.69 -15.40 -4.81
C LEU A 169 2.72 -16.59 -4.98
N LYS A 170 1.74 -16.74 -4.10
CA LYS A 170 0.75 -17.84 -4.16
C LYS A 170 -0.48 -17.52 -5.00
N GLY A 171 -0.50 -16.37 -5.68
CA GLY A 171 -1.65 -15.88 -6.40
C GLY A 171 -2.61 -15.09 -5.51
N ILE A 172 -3.56 -14.44 -6.14
CA ILE A 172 -4.56 -13.61 -5.46
C ILE A 172 -5.63 -14.46 -4.76
N LYS A 173 -6.20 -13.92 -3.68
CA LYS A 173 -7.45 -14.44 -3.12
C LYS A 173 -8.64 -13.75 -3.79
N LYS A 174 -9.64 -14.52 -4.16
CA LYS A 174 -10.87 -13.99 -4.74
C LYS A 174 -11.64 -13.17 -3.71
N ILE A 175 -11.93 -11.91 -4.05
CA ILE A 175 -12.79 -11.01 -3.28
C ILE A 175 -13.96 -10.62 -4.20
N LYS A 176 -15.18 -10.74 -3.69
CA LYS A 176 -16.34 -10.17 -4.39
C LYS A 176 -16.31 -8.65 -4.24
N LYS A 177 -16.66 -7.93 -5.31
CA LYS A 177 -16.81 -6.47 -5.27
C LYS A 177 -17.80 -6.08 -4.18
N PHE A 178 -17.38 -5.16 -3.30
CA PHE A 178 -18.17 -4.66 -2.17
C PHE A 178 -18.21 -3.13 -2.12
N TRP A 179 -17.46 -2.46 -3.01
CA TRP A 179 -17.32 -1.01 -3.07
C TRP A 179 -18.16 -0.40 -4.19
N LYS A 180 -18.38 0.93 -4.10
CA LYS A 180 -19.13 1.72 -5.06
C LYS A 180 -18.27 2.14 -6.26
N GLU A 181 -18.91 2.56 -7.35
CA GLU A 181 -18.20 2.96 -8.59
C GLU A 181 -17.33 4.22 -8.44
N ASP A 182 -17.69 5.11 -7.49
CA ASP A 182 -16.95 6.34 -7.20
C ASP A 182 -15.79 6.15 -6.20
N GLU A 183 -15.49 4.91 -5.84
CA GLU A 183 -14.44 4.56 -4.88
C GLU A 183 -13.26 3.87 -5.55
N GLN A 184 -12.07 4.19 -5.06
CA GLN A 184 -10.80 3.64 -5.55
C GLN A 184 -10.31 2.55 -4.60
N VAL A 185 -10.59 1.31 -4.94
CA VAL A 185 -10.12 0.16 -4.15
C VAL A 185 -8.97 -0.52 -4.87
N MET A 186 -7.83 -0.56 -4.21
CA MET A 186 -6.61 -1.22 -4.66
C MET A 186 -6.46 -2.58 -3.96
N TYR A 187 -5.91 -3.55 -4.66
CA TYR A 187 -5.61 -4.88 -4.11
C TYR A 187 -4.12 -5.02 -3.83
N ALA A 188 -3.76 -5.65 -2.71
CA ALA A 188 -2.40 -6.02 -2.36
C ALA A 188 -2.33 -7.46 -1.81
N GLY A 189 -1.17 -8.10 -1.97
CA GLY A 189 -0.86 -9.41 -1.39
C GLY A 189 -1.06 -10.60 -2.35
N GLY A 190 0.04 -11.31 -2.62
CA GLY A 190 0.05 -12.57 -3.34
C GLY A 190 0.08 -12.49 -4.87
N ILE A 191 -0.06 -11.34 -5.49
CA ILE A 191 0.00 -11.18 -6.95
C ILE A 191 1.29 -11.82 -7.47
N LYS A 192 1.15 -12.77 -8.40
CA LYS A 192 2.25 -13.57 -8.91
C LYS A 192 2.47 -13.37 -10.41
N GLU A 193 1.39 -13.33 -11.16
CA GLU A 193 1.44 -13.39 -12.61
C GLU A 193 0.44 -12.41 -13.24
N PHE A 194 0.60 -12.17 -14.53
CA PHE A 194 -0.25 -11.26 -15.30
C PHE A 194 -1.74 -11.65 -15.26
N ASN A 195 -2.05 -12.94 -15.25
CA ASN A 195 -3.42 -13.42 -15.15
C ASN A 195 -4.11 -13.02 -13.83
N ASP A 196 -3.35 -12.82 -12.75
CA ASP A 196 -3.90 -12.26 -11.50
C ASP A 196 -4.37 -10.82 -11.70
N LEU A 197 -3.61 -10.02 -12.46
CA LEU A 197 -3.99 -8.63 -12.79
C LEU A 197 -5.28 -8.58 -13.62
N LYS A 198 -5.44 -9.48 -14.62
CA LYS A 198 -6.68 -9.59 -15.41
C LYS A 198 -7.88 -9.87 -14.50
N LYS A 199 -7.77 -10.84 -13.60
CA LYS A 199 -8.85 -11.17 -12.65
C LYS A 199 -9.21 -10.01 -11.72
N LEU A 200 -8.21 -9.24 -11.27
CA LEU A 200 -8.44 -8.04 -10.45
C LEU A 200 -9.18 -6.95 -11.24
N GLN A 201 -8.78 -6.74 -12.49
CA GLN A 201 -9.44 -5.79 -13.39
C GLN A 201 -10.90 -6.19 -13.68
N GLU A 202 -11.16 -7.46 -13.97
CA GLU A 202 -12.51 -8.01 -14.18
C GLU A 202 -13.38 -7.87 -12.92
N THR A 203 -12.78 -7.95 -11.73
CA THR A 203 -13.48 -7.72 -10.47
C THR A 203 -13.82 -6.23 -10.25
N GLY A 204 -13.16 -5.31 -10.98
CA GLY A 204 -13.36 -3.88 -10.88
C GLY A 204 -12.44 -3.16 -9.88
N PHE A 205 -11.30 -3.76 -9.52
CA PHE A 205 -10.32 -3.05 -8.71
C PHE A 205 -9.74 -1.84 -9.47
N TYR A 206 -9.58 -0.72 -8.78
CA TYR A 206 -8.96 0.48 -9.31
C TYR A 206 -7.46 0.29 -9.56
N GLY A 207 -6.77 -0.43 -8.71
CA GLY A 207 -5.34 -0.64 -8.79
C GLY A 207 -4.86 -1.96 -8.18
N ALA A 208 -3.65 -2.36 -8.58
CA ALA A 208 -2.93 -3.51 -8.04
C ALA A 208 -1.59 -3.05 -7.47
N VAL A 209 -1.40 -3.25 -6.15
CA VAL A 209 -0.15 -2.97 -5.44
C VAL A 209 0.70 -4.23 -5.46
N CYS A 210 1.87 -4.15 -6.09
CA CYS A 210 2.71 -5.31 -6.37
C CYS A 210 4.15 -5.08 -5.93
N GLY A 211 4.64 -5.94 -5.04
CA GLY A 211 6.02 -5.91 -4.55
C GLY A 211 6.84 -7.05 -5.16
N LYS A 212 6.83 -8.22 -4.54
CA LYS A 212 7.73 -9.34 -4.84
C LYS A 212 7.78 -9.72 -6.32
N ALA A 213 6.63 -9.78 -7.01
CA ALA A 213 6.60 -10.14 -8.43
C ALA A 213 7.32 -9.14 -9.35
N VAL A 214 7.44 -7.87 -8.94
CA VAL A 214 8.24 -6.85 -9.64
C VAL A 214 9.73 -7.13 -9.46
N TYR A 215 10.15 -7.37 -8.23
CA TYR A 215 11.55 -7.64 -7.90
C TYR A 215 12.07 -8.95 -8.47
N GLU A 216 11.21 -9.96 -8.52
CA GLU A 216 11.49 -11.30 -9.10
C GLU A 216 11.34 -11.31 -10.65
N ASN A 217 11.07 -10.15 -11.29
CA ASN A 217 10.84 -10.00 -12.72
C ASN A 217 9.73 -10.90 -13.28
N LEU A 218 8.74 -11.27 -12.49
CA LEU A 218 7.56 -12.04 -12.93
C LEU A 218 6.52 -11.15 -13.61
N ILE A 219 6.48 -9.87 -13.25
CA ILE A 219 5.66 -8.83 -13.88
C ILE A 219 6.60 -7.67 -14.21
N THR A 220 6.87 -7.46 -15.48
CA THR A 220 7.78 -6.42 -15.95
C THR A 220 7.02 -5.24 -16.58
N PRO A 221 7.62 -4.04 -16.64
CA PRO A 221 7.02 -2.90 -17.33
C PRO A 221 6.69 -3.19 -18.80
N GLU A 222 7.54 -3.98 -19.49
CA GLU A 222 7.35 -4.35 -20.88
C GLU A 222 6.08 -5.20 -21.04
N LEU A 223 5.90 -6.23 -20.20
CA LEU A 223 4.71 -7.07 -20.18
C LEU A 223 3.44 -6.24 -19.90
N LEU A 224 3.52 -5.27 -18.99
CA LEU A 224 2.40 -4.39 -18.67
C LEU A 224 2.05 -3.47 -19.85
N ALA A 225 3.05 -2.94 -20.56
CA ALA A 225 2.84 -2.08 -21.72
C ALA A 225 2.22 -2.84 -22.89
N GLU A 226 2.68 -4.07 -23.16
CA GLU A 226 2.13 -4.94 -24.21
C GLU A 226 0.66 -5.27 -23.98
N GLU A 227 0.26 -5.42 -22.72
CA GLU A 227 -1.11 -5.78 -22.34
C GLU A 227 -1.98 -4.56 -21.98
N MET A 228 -1.53 -3.34 -22.32
CA MET A 228 -2.28 -2.07 -22.23
C MET A 228 -2.69 -1.63 -20.80
N TYR A 229 -1.87 -1.91 -19.79
CA TYR A 229 -2.05 -1.30 -18.48
C TYR A 229 -1.44 0.10 -18.41
N ALA A 230 -2.10 1.01 -17.68
CA ALA A 230 -1.53 2.32 -17.39
C ALA A 230 -0.28 2.18 -16.50
N LEU A 231 0.84 2.67 -16.97
CA LEU A 231 2.11 2.73 -16.25
C LEU A 231 2.28 4.05 -15.51
#